data_c32d3de6ab5be46bab576660f6783645
#
_entry.id   c32d3de6ab5be46bab576660f6783645
#
_cell.length_a   1.000
_cell.length_b   1.000
_cell.length_c   1.000
_cell.angle_alpha   90.00
_cell.angle_beta   90.00
_cell.angle_gamma   90.00
#
_symmetry.space_group_name_H-M   'P 1'
#
loop_
_entity.id
_entity.type
_entity.pdbx_description
1 polymer ?
#
loop_
_entity_poly.entity_id
_entity_poly.type
_entity_poly.pdbx_seq_one_letter_code
_entity_poly.pdbx_strand_id
1 'polypeptide(L)'
;GRPKLAKRLVDTAISTQKGDTEFLFYLNEDDEKLEEYKDLLDEKHYTVGPNQSTCYSWNLMCDKASHDVVMLMGDDVQVKTKDWDQLITDEINKYDDKILMVVPSDGKPKNKHLGNEPMLWPDEKLPAAHFAVHKNWTNTLGYLAPVFFWHWHVDSYTQKVARKLNRCMYIPTVEFKTKKILDDNAGKQIRKNLNIAQRDEFVWTKVRSRHMLGDVTALKNFIESRTE
;
A
#
# COMPACT_ATOMS: atom_id res chain seq x y z
N GLY A 1 -15.08 2.77 -11.81
CA GLY A 1 -14.21 1.66 -11.43
C GLY A 1 -13.44 1.01 -12.57
N ARG A 2 -12.58 0.05 -12.23
CA ARG A 2 -11.66 -0.65 -13.16
C ARG A 2 -11.71 -2.17 -12.93
N PRO A 3 -12.88 -2.84 -13.04
CA PRO A 3 -13.08 -4.23 -12.62
C PRO A 3 -12.14 -5.22 -13.35
N LYS A 4 -11.90 -5.06 -14.65
CA LYS A 4 -10.97 -5.91 -15.42
C LYS A 4 -9.52 -5.81 -14.96
N LEU A 5 -9.11 -4.66 -14.39
CA LEU A 5 -7.78 -4.50 -13.83
C LEU A 5 -7.68 -5.16 -12.46
N ALA A 6 -8.68 -4.99 -11.61
CA ALA A 6 -8.77 -5.67 -10.33
C ALA A 6 -8.72 -7.20 -10.53
N LYS A 7 -9.51 -7.74 -11.47
CA LYS A 7 -9.45 -9.17 -11.83
C LYS A 7 -8.05 -9.59 -12.28
N ARG A 8 -7.41 -8.81 -13.15
CA ARG A 8 -6.04 -9.11 -13.61
C ARG A 8 -5.02 -9.08 -12.48
N LEU A 9 -5.15 -8.12 -11.53
CA LEU A 9 -4.31 -8.09 -10.35
C LEU A 9 -4.43 -9.40 -9.58
N VAL A 10 -5.64 -9.82 -9.25
CA VAL A 10 -5.91 -11.07 -8.53
C VAL A 10 -5.32 -12.27 -9.29
N ASP A 11 -5.62 -12.41 -10.58
CA ASP A 11 -5.15 -13.55 -11.38
C ASP A 11 -3.63 -13.64 -11.46
N THR A 12 -2.97 -12.48 -11.68
CA THR A 12 -1.50 -12.47 -11.79
C THR A 12 -0.83 -12.70 -10.46
N ALA A 13 -1.38 -12.17 -9.37
CA ALA A 13 -0.82 -12.37 -8.05
C ALA A 13 -1.01 -13.81 -7.56
N ILE A 14 -2.20 -14.41 -7.73
CA ILE A 14 -2.44 -15.83 -7.40
C ILE A 14 -1.56 -16.77 -8.23
N SER A 15 -1.40 -16.52 -9.53
CA SER A 15 -0.59 -17.36 -10.40
C SER A 15 0.92 -17.32 -10.09
N THR A 16 1.37 -16.34 -9.34
CA THR A 16 2.78 -16.11 -8.99
C THR A 16 3.09 -16.18 -7.50
N GLN A 17 2.07 -16.32 -6.64
CA GLN A 17 2.28 -16.49 -5.19
C GLN A 17 2.84 -17.88 -4.85
N LYS A 18 3.45 -17.99 -3.67
CA LYS A 18 3.92 -19.24 -3.08
C LYS A 18 3.04 -19.70 -1.92
N GLY A 19 2.63 -18.77 -1.08
CA GLY A 19 1.76 -19.00 0.07
C GLY A 19 0.29 -18.78 -0.27
N ASP A 20 -0.47 -18.42 0.76
CA ASP A 20 -1.87 -18.02 0.65
C ASP A 20 -1.98 -16.50 0.74
N THR A 21 -2.60 -15.87 -0.25
CA THR A 21 -2.77 -14.42 -0.32
C THR A 21 -4.25 -14.07 -0.40
N GLU A 22 -4.71 -13.27 0.55
CA GLU A 22 -6.05 -12.73 0.59
C GLU A 22 -6.10 -11.39 -0.16
N PHE A 23 -7.14 -11.20 -0.98
CA PHE A 23 -7.40 -9.93 -1.68
C PHE A 23 -8.64 -9.29 -1.10
N LEU A 24 -8.52 -8.03 -0.67
CA LEU A 24 -9.63 -7.27 -0.09
C LEU A 24 -9.81 -5.94 -0.83
N PHE A 25 -10.90 -5.84 -1.58
CA PHE A 25 -11.30 -4.62 -2.28
C PHE A 25 -12.44 -3.93 -1.53
N TYR A 26 -12.35 -2.62 -1.42
CA TYR A 26 -13.49 -1.81 -1.04
C TYR A 26 -14.12 -1.23 -2.30
N LEU A 27 -15.40 -1.54 -2.53
CA LEU A 27 -16.16 -1.08 -3.68
C LEU A 27 -17.20 -0.06 -3.21
N ASN A 28 -17.25 1.10 -3.87
CA ASN A 28 -18.26 2.08 -3.57
C ASN A 28 -19.62 1.62 -4.10
N GLU A 29 -20.68 1.76 -3.31
CA GLU A 29 -22.04 1.39 -3.69
C GLU A 29 -22.59 2.24 -4.85
N ASP A 30 -22.04 3.44 -5.08
CA ASP A 30 -22.36 4.34 -6.18
C ASP A 30 -21.45 4.16 -7.42
N ASP A 31 -20.59 3.12 -7.45
CA ASP A 31 -19.76 2.86 -8.63
C ASP A 31 -20.60 2.30 -9.78
N GLU A 32 -20.63 2.99 -10.91
CA GLU A 32 -21.36 2.59 -12.13
C GLU A 32 -21.00 1.18 -12.62
N LYS A 33 -19.83 0.64 -12.21
CA LYS A 33 -19.33 -0.69 -12.57
C LYS A 33 -19.39 -1.69 -11.43
N LEU A 34 -20.17 -1.42 -10.39
CA LEU A 34 -20.23 -2.30 -9.22
C LEU A 34 -20.62 -3.73 -9.60
N GLU A 35 -21.62 -3.91 -10.47
CA GLU A 35 -22.04 -5.25 -10.89
C GLU A 35 -20.96 -5.96 -11.72
N GLU A 36 -20.20 -5.24 -12.57
CA GLU A 36 -19.06 -5.82 -13.30
C GLU A 36 -17.96 -6.31 -12.33
N TYR A 37 -17.75 -5.64 -11.20
CA TYR A 37 -16.84 -6.13 -10.15
C TYR A 37 -17.36 -7.42 -9.51
N LYS A 38 -18.64 -7.49 -9.16
CA LYS A 38 -19.25 -8.67 -8.56
C LYS A 38 -19.24 -9.88 -9.50
N ASP A 39 -19.38 -9.66 -10.80
CA ASP A 39 -19.30 -10.70 -11.81
C ASP A 39 -17.85 -11.25 -11.98
N LEU A 40 -16.85 -10.42 -11.75
CA LEU A 40 -15.44 -10.76 -12.02
C LEU A 40 -14.65 -11.20 -10.79
N LEU A 41 -15.07 -10.82 -9.59
CA LEU A 41 -14.41 -11.13 -8.33
C LEU A 41 -15.26 -12.04 -7.46
N ASP A 42 -14.62 -12.98 -6.78
CA ASP A 42 -15.31 -13.75 -5.72
C ASP A 42 -15.80 -12.82 -4.61
N GLU A 43 -16.97 -13.12 -4.04
CA GLU A 43 -17.58 -12.32 -2.96
C GLU A 43 -16.65 -12.14 -1.74
N LYS A 44 -15.83 -13.14 -1.46
CA LYS A 44 -14.80 -13.07 -0.39
C LYS A 44 -13.75 -11.97 -0.59
N HIS A 45 -13.58 -11.47 -1.81
CA HIS A 45 -12.55 -10.49 -2.18
C HIS A 45 -13.01 -9.04 -2.08
N TYR A 46 -14.29 -8.77 -1.78
CA TYR A 46 -14.75 -7.39 -1.72
C TYR A 46 -15.72 -7.10 -0.59
N THR A 47 -15.78 -5.84 -0.25
CA THR A 47 -16.80 -5.25 0.63
C THR A 47 -17.40 -4.06 -0.09
N VAL A 48 -18.73 -3.99 -0.13
CA VAL A 48 -19.47 -2.84 -0.69
C VAL A 48 -19.85 -1.90 0.44
N GLY A 49 -19.71 -0.61 0.21
CA GLY A 49 -20.12 0.40 1.16
C GLY A 49 -20.14 1.82 0.57
N PRO A 50 -20.51 2.83 1.38
CA PRO A 50 -20.66 4.19 0.92
C PRO A 50 -19.33 4.77 0.38
N ASN A 51 -19.45 5.72 -0.55
CA ASN A 51 -18.29 6.45 -1.06
C ASN A 51 -17.67 7.31 0.04
N GLN A 52 -16.43 7.05 0.37
CA GLN A 52 -15.71 7.67 1.48
C GLN A 52 -14.23 7.86 1.17
N SER A 53 -13.44 8.35 2.14
CA SER A 53 -12.00 8.53 1.90
C SER A 53 -11.32 7.19 1.61
N THR A 54 -10.38 7.21 0.67
CA THR A 54 -9.59 6.02 0.33
C THR A 54 -8.83 5.49 1.55
N CYS A 55 -8.33 6.39 2.41
CA CYS A 55 -7.63 6.00 3.64
C CYS A 55 -8.55 5.24 4.61
N TYR A 56 -9.80 5.67 4.77
CA TYR A 56 -10.77 4.95 5.59
C TYR A 56 -11.06 3.55 5.01
N SER A 57 -11.29 3.47 3.70
CA SER A 57 -11.56 2.19 3.03
C SER A 57 -10.38 1.22 3.18
N TRP A 58 -9.14 1.68 3.05
CA TRP A 58 -7.95 0.86 3.23
C TRP A 58 -7.78 0.37 4.68
N ASN A 59 -8.07 1.21 5.67
CA ASN A 59 -8.01 0.82 7.07
C ASN A 59 -9.08 -0.23 7.39
N LEU A 60 -10.32 -0.04 6.88
CA LEU A 60 -11.39 -1.02 7.04
C LEU A 60 -11.03 -2.38 6.42
N MET A 61 -10.36 -2.40 5.27
CA MET A 61 -9.90 -3.65 4.66
C MET A 61 -8.72 -4.25 5.44
N CYS A 62 -7.81 -3.43 5.97
CA CYS A 62 -6.73 -3.88 6.84
C CYS A 62 -7.24 -4.56 8.12
N ASP A 63 -8.29 -4.00 8.73
CA ASP A 63 -8.92 -4.57 9.94
C ASP A 63 -9.59 -5.93 9.64
N LYS A 64 -10.09 -6.13 8.43
CA LYS A 64 -10.69 -7.39 7.98
C LYS A 64 -9.66 -8.44 7.56
N ALA A 65 -8.43 -8.04 7.26
CA ALA A 65 -7.40 -8.95 6.77
C ALA A 65 -7.10 -10.05 7.80
N SER A 66 -7.03 -11.30 7.35
CA SER A 66 -6.77 -12.46 8.21
C SER A 66 -5.27 -12.71 8.43
N HIS A 67 -4.41 -12.26 7.52
CA HIS A 67 -2.96 -12.48 7.57
C HIS A 67 -2.20 -11.35 8.28
N ASP A 68 -0.99 -11.66 8.78
CA ASP A 68 -0.16 -10.73 9.55
C ASP A 68 0.55 -9.69 8.68
N VAL A 69 0.88 -10.02 7.43
CA VAL A 69 1.47 -9.07 6.48
C VAL A 69 0.36 -8.49 5.61
N VAL A 70 0.23 -7.19 5.62
CA VAL A 70 -0.76 -6.46 4.82
C VAL A 70 -0.05 -5.58 3.79
N MET A 71 -0.60 -5.56 2.58
CA MET A 71 -0.03 -4.79 1.48
C MET A 71 -1.04 -3.82 0.88
N LEU A 72 -0.68 -2.55 0.82
CA LEU A 72 -1.42 -1.54 0.09
C LEU A 72 -1.00 -1.57 -1.38
N MET A 73 -1.96 -1.79 -2.27
CA MET A 73 -1.71 -1.97 -3.69
C MET A 73 -2.79 -1.29 -4.55
N GLY A 74 -2.39 -0.73 -5.69
CA GLY A 74 -3.34 -0.23 -6.68
C GLY A 74 -3.98 -1.38 -7.48
N ASP A 75 -5.24 -1.22 -7.87
CA ASP A 75 -5.98 -2.19 -8.69
C ASP A 75 -5.47 -2.32 -10.14
N ASP A 76 -4.60 -1.41 -10.58
CA ASP A 76 -3.99 -1.40 -11.92
C ASP A 76 -2.63 -2.12 -12.01
N VAL A 77 -2.23 -2.79 -10.93
CA VAL A 77 -0.97 -3.55 -10.86
C VAL A 77 -1.09 -4.91 -11.56
N GLN A 78 0.02 -5.35 -12.12
CA GLN A 78 0.25 -6.71 -12.56
C GLN A 78 1.49 -7.25 -11.85
N VAL A 79 1.33 -8.32 -11.08
CA VAL A 79 2.44 -8.99 -10.41
C VAL A 79 3.23 -9.81 -11.41
N LYS A 80 4.56 -9.69 -11.42
CA LYS A 80 5.46 -10.34 -12.38
C LYS A 80 6.37 -11.37 -11.76
N THR A 81 6.71 -11.19 -10.51
CA THR A 81 7.70 -12.03 -9.83
C THR A 81 7.03 -13.24 -9.20
N LYS A 82 7.59 -14.42 -9.47
CA LYS A 82 7.18 -15.66 -8.79
C LYS A 82 7.59 -15.60 -7.32
N ASP A 83 6.77 -16.20 -6.45
CA ASP A 83 6.99 -16.27 -4.99
C ASP A 83 7.09 -14.86 -4.33
N TRP A 84 6.48 -13.84 -4.94
CA TRP A 84 6.55 -12.45 -4.52
C TRP A 84 6.12 -12.22 -3.06
N ASP A 85 5.09 -12.92 -2.63
CA ASP A 85 4.51 -12.88 -1.28
C ASP A 85 5.51 -13.40 -0.23
N GLN A 86 6.19 -14.51 -0.53
CA GLN A 86 7.22 -15.07 0.33
C GLN A 86 8.45 -14.15 0.40
N LEU A 87 8.90 -13.60 -0.73
CA LEU A 87 10.04 -12.68 -0.76
C LEU A 87 9.80 -11.43 0.09
N ILE A 88 8.58 -10.87 0.07
CA ILE A 88 8.19 -9.74 0.93
C ILE A 88 8.17 -10.16 2.41
N THR A 89 7.55 -11.29 2.71
CA THR A 89 7.42 -11.80 4.07
C THR A 89 8.79 -12.15 4.67
N ASP A 90 9.68 -12.72 3.89
CA ASP A 90 11.03 -13.06 4.32
C ASP A 90 11.85 -11.81 4.72
N GLU A 91 11.70 -10.69 3.97
CA GLU A 91 12.35 -9.44 4.35
C GLU A 91 11.83 -8.88 5.67
N ILE A 92 10.51 -8.91 5.88
CA ILE A 92 9.92 -8.47 7.14
C ILE A 92 10.39 -9.37 8.30
N ASN A 93 10.51 -10.67 8.05
CA ASN A 93 10.88 -11.67 9.07
C ASN A 93 12.34 -11.57 9.52
N LYS A 94 13.19 -10.86 8.81
CA LYS A 94 14.57 -10.56 9.26
C LYS A 94 14.63 -9.65 10.51
N TYR A 95 13.52 -9.01 10.84
CA TYR A 95 13.40 -8.12 12.00
C TYR A 95 12.49 -8.77 13.05
N ASP A 96 13.00 -8.98 14.27
CA ASP A 96 12.24 -9.64 15.35
C ASP A 96 10.97 -8.86 15.73
N ASP A 97 11.05 -7.54 15.71
CA ASP A 97 9.92 -6.63 15.97
C ASP A 97 8.90 -6.59 14.82
N LYS A 98 9.25 -7.05 13.60
CA LYS A 98 8.45 -6.98 12.37
C LYS A 98 8.10 -5.56 11.91
N ILE A 99 8.74 -4.53 12.46
CA ILE A 99 8.55 -3.15 12.03
C ILE A 99 9.43 -2.87 10.82
N LEU A 100 8.91 -3.15 9.65
CA LEU A 100 9.55 -2.88 8.37
C LEU A 100 8.49 -2.50 7.34
N MET A 101 8.74 -1.47 6.55
CA MET A 101 8.02 -1.17 5.32
C MET A 101 8.80 -1.73 4.14
N VAL A 102 8.20 -2.65 3.42
CA VAL A 102 8.79 -3.26 2.23
C VAL A 102 8.15 -2.67 0.98
N VAL A 103 8.99 -2.24 0.04
CA VAL A 103 8.57 -1.60 -1.20
C VAL A 103 9.08 -2.40 -2.39
N PRO A 104 8.18 -3.01 -3.19
CA PRO A 104 8.56 -3.70 -4.42
C PRO A 104 8.91 -2.71 -5.55
N SER A 105 9.57 -3.20 -6.57
CA SER A 105 9.89 -2.45 -7.79
C SER A 105 8.62 -2.19 -8.62
N ASP A 106 8.44 -0.96 -9.10
CA ASP A 106 7.38 -0.60 -10.05
C ASP A 106 7.75 -0.92 -11.52
N GLY A 107 8.88 -1.60 -11.73
CA GLY A 107 9.40 -1.99 -13.05
C GLY A 107 9.87 -0.82 -13.91
N LYS A 108 9.97 0.40 -13.36
CA LYS A 108 10.39 1.56 -14.15
C LYS A 108 11.90 1.59 -14.38
N PRO A 109 12.35 2.01 -15.58
CA PRO A 109 13.77 2.02 -15.94
C PRO A 109 14.65 2.85 -14.99
N LYS A 110 14.09 3.89 -14.36
CA LYS A 110 14.79 4.75 -13.41
C LYS A 110 15.32 4.02 -12.17
N ASN A 111 14.74 2.85 -11.84
CA ASN A 111 15.13 2.06 -10.68
C ASN A 111 16.17 0.97 -11.02
N LYS A 112 16.48 0.76 -12.30
CA LYS A 112 17.42 -0.30 -12.73
C LYS A 112 18.85 -0.11 -12.25
N HIS A 113 19.26 1.12 -11.91
CA HIS A 113 20.59 1.42 -11.40
C HIS A 113 20.77 1.00 -9.93
N LEU A 114 19.68 0.65 -9.23
CA LEU A 114 19.71 0.30 -7.81
C LEU A 114 20.19 -1.14 -7.53
N GLY A 115 20.54 -1.90 -8.60
CA GLY A 115 21.00 -3.29 -8.43
C GLY A 115 19.85 -4.27 -8.19
N ASN A 116 20.19 -5.51 -7.79
CA ASN A 116 19.23 -6.60 -7.60
C ASN A 116 19.05 -6.99 -6.13
N GLU A 117 19.87 -6.46 -5.22
CA GLU A 117 19.79 -6.82 -3.80
C GLU A 117 18.80 -5.91 -3.06
N PRO A 118 18.05 -6.44 -2.06
CA PRO A 118 17.26 -5.63 -1.15
C PRO A 118 18.15 -4.56 -0.47
N MET A 119 17.64 -3.33 -0.41
CA MET A 119 18.40 -2.23 0.18
C MET A 119 17.49 -1.26 0.93
N LEU A 120 18.03 -0.57 1.91
CA LEU A 120 17.33 0.56 2.50
C LEU A 120 17.03 1.59 1.41
N TRP A 121 15.76 2.06 1.37
CA TRP A 121 15.28 2.94 0.29
C TRP A 121 16.12 4.20 0.13
N PRO A 122 16.82 4.37 -0.99
CA PRO A 122 17.88 5.39 -1.11
C PRO A 122 17.38 6.78 -1.49
N ASP A 123 16.20 6.90 -2.14
CA ASP A 123 15.77 8.16 -2.74
C ASP A 123 14.45 8.69 -2.15
N GLU A 124 14.49 9.93 -1.61
CA GLU A 124 13.31 10.61 -1.07
C GLU A 124 12.27 11.03 -2.11
N LYS A 125 12.70 11.16 -3.36
CA LYS A 125 11.86 11.68 -4.46
C LYS A 125 11.00 10.60 -5.11
N LEU A 126 11.26 9.32 -4.81
CA LEU A 126 10.50 8.21 -5.37
C LEU A 126 9.44 7.76 -4.36
N PRO A 127 8.14 7.98 -4.63
CA PRO A 127 7.08 7.51 -3.75
C PRO A 127 7.00 5.98 -3.80
N ALA A 128 6.73 5.38 -2.64
CA ALA A 128 6.50 3.95 -2.47
C ALA A 128 5.04 3.60 -2.80
N ALA A 129 4.63 3.72 -4.06
CA ALA A 129 3.23 3.60 -4.51
C ALA A 129 2.54 2.30 -4.06
N HIS A 130 3.31 1.26 -3.80
CA HIS A 130 2.86 -0.04 -3.26
C HIS A 130 3.81 -0.42 -2.15
N PHE A 131 3.27 -0.83 -1.01
CA PHE A 131 4.11 -1.23 0.13
C PHE A 131 3.43 -2.27 1.00
N ALA A 132 4.24 -3.08 1.66
CA ALA A 132 3.79 -4.04 2.67
C ALA A 132 4.35 -3.70 4.04
N VAL A 133 3.56 -3.99 5.07
CA VAL A 133 3.93 -3.90 6.50
C VAL A 133 3.34 -5.07 7.25
N HIS A 134 3.91 -5.41 8.40
CA HIS A 134 3.30 -6.37 9.32
C HIS A 134 2.22 -5.71 10.20
N LYS A 135 1.27 -6.47 10.73
CA LYS A 135 0.23 -5.98 11.66
C LYS A 135 0.78 -5.33 12.93
N ASN A 136 2.01 -5.64 13.35
CA ASN A 136 2.66 -4.89 14.42
C ASN A 136 2.77 -3.39 14.12
N TRP A 137 3.04 -3.04 12.84
CA TRP A 137 3.05 -1.64 12.39
C TRP A 137 1.66 -1.00 12.52
N THR A 138 0.64 -1.64 11.95
CA THR A 138 -0.71 -1.10 11.94
C THR A 138 -1.34 -1.06 13.33
N ASN A 139 -1.10 -2.09 14.16
CA ASN A 139 -1.58 -2.13 15.54
C ASN A 139 -0.91 -1.06 16.42
N THR A 140 0.38 -0.78 16.19
CA THR A 140 1.11 0.27 16.94
C THR A 140 0.61 1.66 16.59
N LEU A 141 0.31 1.93 15.31
CA LEU A 141 -0.17 3.23 14.85
C LEU A 141 -1.68 3.39 14.92
N GLY A 142 -2.44 2.28 14.97
CA GLY A 142 -3.91 2.27 14.88
C GLY A 142 -4.43 2.41 13.44
N TYR A 143 -3.58 2.32 12.41
CA TYR A 143 -3.98 2.42 11.00
C TYR A 143 -2.90 1.88 10.03
N LEU A 144 -3.33 1.48 8.84
CA LEU A 144 -2.48 1.25 7.67
C LEU A 144 -2.24 2.55 6.89
N ALA A 145 -3.31 3.30 6.66
CA ALA A 145 -3.31 4.59 5.95
C ALA A 145 -3.70 5.73 6.90
N PRO A 146 -2.88 6.81 7.01
CA PRO A 146 -3.16 7.90 7.92
C PRO A 146 -4.52 8.55 7.64
N VAL A 147 -5.44 8.50 8.62
CA VAL A 147 -6.85 8.93 8.50
C VAL A 147 -7.04 10.42 8.26
N PHE A 148 -6.01 11.23 8.47
CA PHE A 148 -6.04 12.67 8.22
C PHE A 148 -5.85 13.02 6.73
N PHE A 149 -5.39 12.09 5.87
CA PHE A 149 -5.46 12.22 4.42
C PHE A 149 -6.78 11.64 3.89
N TRP A 150 -7.22 12.15 2.74
CA TRP A 150 -8.34 11.58 2.03
C TRP A 150 -7.88 10.52 1.02
N HIS A 151 -6.83 10.84 0.25
CA HIS A 151 -6.30 9.99 -0.82
C HIS A 151 -4.81 10.18 -1.09
N TRP A 152 -4.34 11.45 -1.17
CA TRP A 152 -2.99 11.78 -1.58
C TRP A 152 -1.99 11.69 -0.41
N HIS A 153 -0.71 11.51 -0.75
CA HIS A 153 0.43 11.53 0.17
C HIS A 153 0.55 10.38 1.18
N VAL A 154 -0.34 9.38 1.14
CA VAL A 154 -0.29 8.23 2.07
C VAL A 154 1.02 7.47 1.93
N ASP A 155 1.39 7.11 0.70
CA ASP A 155 2.63 6.45 0.34
C ASP A 155 3.87 7.25 0.79
N SER A 156 3.87 8.52 0.45
CA SER A 156 4.97 9.44 0.80
C SER A 156 5.09 9.65 2.31
N TYR A 157 3.97 9.68 3.04
CA TYR A 157 3.96 9.82 4.49
C TYR A 157 4.51 8.57 5.17
N THR A 158 3.96 7.40 4.85
CA THR A 158 4.37 6.11 5.42
C THR A 158 5.85 5.84 5.14
N GLN A 159 6.29 6.12 3.91
CA GLN A 159 7.69 6.03 3.53
C GLN A 159 8.61 6.93 4.39
N LYS A 160 8.19 8.18 4.64
CA LYS A 160 8.97 9.10 5.49
C LYS A 160 9.04 8.63 6.94
N VAL A 161 7.96 8.10 7.50
CA VAL A 161 7.94 7.48 8.84
C VAL A 161 8.93 6.32 8.88
N ALA A 162 8.82 5.37 7.94
CA ALA A 162 9.70 4.21 7.86
C ALA A 162 11.18 4.59 7.72
N ARG A 163 11.51 5.58 6.90
CA ARG A 163 12.89 6.07 6.69
C ARG A 163 13.49 6.71 7.92
N LYS A 164 12.70 7.46 8.70
CA LYS A 164 13.18 8.04 9.96
C LYS A 164 13.59 6.99 10.99
N LEU A 165 13.09 5.77 10.84
CA LEU A 165 13.43 4.61 11.66
C LEU A 165 14.51 3.71 11.02
N ASN A 166 15.00 4.00 9.81
CA ASN A 166 15.79 3.09 8.99
C ASN A 166 15.09 1.74 8.73
N ARG A 167 13.76 1.78 8.52
CA ARG A 167 12.87 0.63 8.36
C ARG A 167 12.09 0.68 7.04
N CYS A 168 12.67 1.27 5.99
CA CYS A 168 12.10 1.27 4.64
C CYS A 168 13.02 0.48 3.70
N MET A 169 12.59 -0.71 3.30
CA MET A 169 13.35 -1.63 2.45
C MET A 169 12.81 -1.65 1.03
N TYR A 170 13.67 -1.48 0.04
CA TYR A 170 13.35 -1.68 -1.37
C TYR A 170 13.78 -3.06 -1.83
N ILE A 171 12.87 -3.79 -2.47
CA ILE A 171 13.17 -5.11 -3.06
C ILE A 171 13.10 -5.00 -4.59
N PRO A 172 14.22 -4.81 -5.30
CA PRO A 172 14.25 -4.63 -6.75
C PRO A 172 13.81 -5.87 -7.53
N THR A 173 14.00 -7.06 -6.95
CA THR A 173 13.65 -8.35 -7.57
C THR A 173 12.16 -8.67 -7.55
N VAL A 174 11.38 -7.99 -6.73
CA VAL A 174 9.91 -8.12 -6.72
C VAL A 174 9.33 -7.03 -7.61
N GLU A 175 8.91 -7.39 -8.83
CA GLU A 175 8.39 -6.44 -9.82
C GLU A 175 6.86 -6.43 -9.85
N PHE A 176 6.30 -5.24 -9.63
CA PHE A 176 4.88 -4.91 -9.75
C PHE A 176 4.69 -3.88 -10.86
N LYS A 177 4.25 -4.33 -12.01
CA LYS A 177 4.10 -3.46 -13.17
C LYS A 177 2.76 -2.75 -13.18
N THR A 178 2.77 -1.45 -13.04
CA THR A 178 1.56 -0.61 -13.20
C THR A 178 1.28 -0.36 -14.68
N LYS A 179 0.07 -0.68 -15.13
CA LYS A 179 -0.36 -0.34 -16.49
C LYS A 179 -0.98 1.05 -16.47
N LYS A 180 -0.29 2.03 -17.04
CA LYS A 180 -0.92 3.34 -17.29
C LYS A 180 -2.10 3.17 -18.24
N ILE A 181 -3.28 3.51 -17.78
CA ILE A 181 -4.47 3.59 -18.63
C ILE A 181 -4.66 5.06 -19.01
N LEU A 182 -4.58 5.34 -20.31
CA LEU A 182 -4.73 6.70 -20.83
C LEU A 182 -6.16 7.25 -20.62
N ASP A 183 -7.16 6.37 -20.51
CA ASP A 183 -8.58 6.70 -20.31
C ASP A 183 -9.14 6.25 -18.96
N ASP A 184 -8.40 6.48 -17.90
CA ASP A 184 -8.83 6.21 -16.53
C ASP A 184 -9.76 7.31 -16.01
N ASN A 185 -11.08 7.10 -16.14
CA ASN A 185 -12.07 8.04 -15.64
C ASN A 185 -12.07 8.17 -14.11
N ALA A 186 -11.83 7.09 -13.38
CA ALA A 186 -11.76 7.10 -11.92
C ALA A 186 -10.56 7.94 -11.42
N GLY A 187 -9.37 7.69 -11.95
CA GLY A 187 -8.20 8.50 -11.63
C GLY A 187 -8.29 9.95 -12.13
N LYS A 188 -9.03 10.20 -13.24
CA LYS A 188 -9.34 11.56 -13.70
C LYS A 188 -10.29 12.28 -12.75
N GLN A 189 -11.33 11.59 -12.22
CA GLN A 189 -12.27 12.17 -11.24
C GLN A 189 -11.57 12.54 -9.93
N ILE A 190 -10.75 11.66 -9.37
CA ILE A 190 -9.98 11.96 -8.15
C ILE A 190 -9.03 13.14 -8.39
N ARG A 191 -8.30 13.15 -9.51
CA ARG A 191 -7.39 14.25 -9.87
C ARG A 191 -8.09 15.58 -10.15
N LYS A 192 -9.33 15.54 -10.65
CA LYS A 192 -10.16 16.74 -10.88
C LYS A 192 -10.82 17.25 -9.61
N ASN A 193 -10.90 16.47 -8.55
CA ASN A 193 -11.44 16.93 -7.28
C ASN A 193 -10.41 17.83 -6.56
N LEU A 194 -10.39 19.09 -6.97
CA LEU A 194 -9.47 20.10 -6.43
C LEU A 194 -9.58 20.25 -4.92
N ASN A 195 -10.77 20.06 -4.35
CA ASN A 195 -10.99 20.17 -2.90
C ASN A 195 -10.24 19.07 -2.14
N ILE A 196 -10.26 17.83 -2.62
CA ILE A 196 -9.51 16.72 -2.01
C ILE A 196 -8.00 16.98 -2.13
N ALA A 197 -7.54 17.34 -3.33
CA ALA A 197 -6.12 17.61 -3.56
C ALA A 197 -5.59 18.76 -2.71
N GLN A 198 -6.34 19.87 -2.62
CA GLN A 198 -5.97 21.03 -1.80
C GLN A 198 -5.99 20.72 -0.30
N ARG A 199 -6.98 19.94 0.16
CA ARG A 199 -7.05 19.48 1.55
C ARG A 199 -5.84 18.62 1.91
N ASP A 200 -5.53 17.61 1.13
CA ASP A 200 -4.42 16.69 1.39
C ASP A 200 -3.07 17.43 1.29
N GLU A 201 -2.92 18.38 0.37
CA GLU A 201 -1.74 19.23 0.26
C GLU A 201 -1.59 20.15 1.49
N PHE A 202 -2.68 20.71 2.01
CA PHE A 202 -2.66 21.47 3.26
C PHE A 202 -2.20 20.60 4.43
N VAL A 203 -2.76 19.41 4.58
CA VAL A 203 -2.35 18.44 5.61
C VAL A 203 -0.87 18.09 5.45
N TRP A 204 -0.43 17.81 4.22
CA TRP A 204 0.95 17.49 3.91
C TRP A 204 1.92 18.61 4.32
N THR A 205 1.58 19.85 4.04
CA THR A 205 2.47 21.00 4.28
C THR A 205 2.41 21.53 5.72
N LYS A 206 1.25 21.49 6.37
CA LYS A 206 1.01 22.17 7.65
C LYS A 206 0.88 21.24 8.86
N VAL A 207 0.38 20.02 8.65
CA VAL A 207 -0.07 19.14 9.75
C VAL A 207 0.84 17.92 9.92
N ARG A 208 1.37 17.36 8.83
CA ARG A 208 2.10 16.07 8.83
C ARG A 208 3.23 15.97 9.84
N SER A 209 3.99 17.05 10.05
CA SER A 209 5.22 17.00 10.87
C SER A 209 4.93 16.61 12.33
N ARG A 210 3.83 17.09 12.88
CA ARG A 210 3.41 16.76 14.23
C ARG A 210 2.96 15.31 14.36
N HIS A 211 2.14 14.84 13.43
CA HIS A 211 1.69 13.44 13.41
C HIS A 211 2.85 12.49 13.16
N MET A 212 3.74 12.82 12.22
CA MET A 212 4.91 12.01 11.91
C MET A 212 5.83 11.83 13.11
N LEU A 213 6.01 12.85 13.94
CA LEU A 213 6.80 12.73 15.17
C LEU A 213 6.17 11.72 16.13
N GLY A 214 4.84 11.79 16.30
CA GLY A 214 4.08 10.82 17.12
C GLY A 214 4.25 9.39 16.63
N ASP A 215 4.03 9.16 15.33
CA ASP A 215 4.14 7.84 14.71
C ASP A 215 5.55 7.24 14.81
N VAL A 216 6.56 8.05 14.51
CA VAL A 216 7.98 7.63 14.66
C VAL A 216 8.28 7.27 16.11
N THR A 217 7.79 8.06 17.08
CA THR A 217 8.00 7.78 18.51
C THR A 217 7.29 6.49 18.92
N ALA A 218 6.04 6.28 18.50
CA ALA A 218 5.28 5.07 18.84
C ALA A 218 5.97 3.80 18.31
N LEU A 219 6.36 3.80 17.03
CA LEU A 219 7.07 2.67 16.43
C LEU A 219 8.44 2.45 17.04
N LYS A 220 9.18 3.52 17.36
CA LYS A 220 10.49 3.42 18.03
C LYS A 220 10.35 2.76 19.41
N ASN A 221 9.40 3.20 20.21
CA ASN A 221 9.13 2.61 21.53
C ASN A 221 8.74 1.12 21.42
N PHE A 222 7.95 0.76 20.40
CA PHE A 222 7.60 -0.64 20.14
C PHE A 222 8.85 -1.47 19.80
N ILE A 223 9.73 -0.99 18.91
CA ILE A 223 11.00 -1.66 18.56
C ILE A 223 11.85 -1.87 19.80
N GLU A 224 12.06 -0.83 20.62
CA GLU A 224 12.88 -0.87 21.83
C GLU A 224 12.33 -1.88 22.84
N SER A 225 11.00 -1.97 23.01
CA SER A 225 10.36 -2.92 23.93
C SER A 225 10.50 -4.40 23.53
N ARG A 226 10.96 -4.70 22.32
CA ARG A 226 11.19 -6.07 21.81
C ARG A 226 12.66 -6.48 21.81
N THR A 227 13.55 -5.55 22.13
CA THR A 227 15.00 -5.78 22.16
C THR A 227 15.53 -6.08 23.58
N GLU A 228 14.67 -5.90 24.60
CA GLU A 228 14.90 -6.32 25.99
C GLU A 228 14.40 -7.76 26.22
#